data_f454f1921acde162943ab3ee99a9048d
#
_entry.id   f454f1921acde162943ab3ee99a9048d
#
_cell.length_a   1.000
_cell.length_b   1.000
_cell.length_c   1.000
_cell.angle_alpha   90.00
_cell.angle_beta   90.00
_cell.angle_gamma   90.00
#
_symmetry.space_group_name_H-M   'P 1'
#
loop_
_entity.id
_entity.type
_entity.pdbx_description
1 polymer ?
#
loop_
_entity_poly.entity_id
_entity_poly.type
_entity_poly.pdbx_seq_one_letter_code
_entity_poly.pdbx_strand_id
1 'polypeptide(L)'
;MMKKYLIGFIAVIFSFSGQAAREFTDQLGRKVVIDDHVERVAVLQHQTLNLLVQLDATDKIVGVMGNWREQLGQNYERLAPELVKVPNVGDLKSVNLESLVQLKPQVVFVTNYAPQEMIDKITQVGIPVVAISLQKDNSSHAKNNVNPELDNEEQAYNDGLKEGITLIGDIVNKPDNAKELIKQTFDSRDIVARRLKDIPENQRVRAYMANPDLTTYGSGKYTGLMMQHAGAMNVAAATIKGYKQVSLEQVISWNPEVIFIQDRYPGVVAEINNDPRWQVIDAVKNKRVYLMPEYAKAWGYPMPEAMAIGELWMAAKLYPQKFADIDVDADVNNWYQKFYRTQYQGGH
;
A
#
# COMPACT_ATOMS: atom_id res chain seq x y z
N MET A 1 -41.95 -58.24 46.83
CA MET A 1 -40.59 -57.78 46.40
C MET A 1 -40.74 -57.03 45.12
N MET A 2 -40.78 -55.69 45.17
CA MET A 2 -40.84 -54.82 43.97
C MET A 2 -39.44 -54.25 43.71
N LYS A 3 -38.82 -54.62 42.61
CA LYS A 3 -37.54 -54.05 42.14
C LYS A 3 -37.84 -52.71 41.44
N LYS A 4 -37.33 -51.61 42.02
CA LYS A 4 -37.33 -50.28 41.42
C LYS A 4 -36.14 -50.19 40.44
N TYR A 5 -36.43 -49.98 39.15
CA TYR A 5 -35.41 -49.66 38.15
C TYR A 5 -35.19 -48.11 38.13
N LEU A 6 -33.98 -47.70 38.45
CA LEU A 6 -33.57 -46.36 38.38
C LEU A 6 -33.02 -46.11 36.95
N ILE A 7 -33.76 -45.39 36.10
CA ILE A 7 -33.32 -45.00 34.77
C ILE A 7 -32.50 -43.69 34.93
N GLY A 8 -31.19 -43.83 34.82
CA GLY A 8 -30.29 -42.67 34.79
C GLY A 8 -30.39 -41.94 33.44
N PHE A 9 -30.84 -40.70 33.47
CA PHE A 9 -30.90 -39.82 32.31
C PHE A 9 -29.51 -39.21 32.15
N ILE A 10 -28.71 -39.66 31.15
CA ILE A 10 -27.44 -39.01 30.77
C ILE A 10 -27.78 -37.83 29.89
N ALA A 11 -27.70 -36.61 30.47
CA ALA A 11 -27.78 -35.40 29.71
C ALA A 11 -26.44 -35.19 28.93
N VAL A 12 -26.47 -35.44 27.65
CA VAL A 12 -25.38 -35.08 26.74
C VAL A 12 -25.42 -33.55 26.56
N ILE A 13 -24.55 -32.87 27.26
CA ILE A 13 -24.33 -31.43 27.07
C ILE A 13 -23.55 -31.27 25.75
N PHE A 14 -24.25 -30.96 24.66
CA PHE A 14 -23.63 -30.45 23.44
C PHE A 14 -23.08 -29.05 23.76
N SER A 15 -21.78 -28.96 24.06
CA SER A 15 -21.08 -27.71 24.08
C SER A 15 -21.05 -27.20 22.64
N PHE A 16 -21.97 -26.33 22.27
CA PHE A 16 -21.79 -25.45 21.11
C PHE A 16 -20.62 -24.53 21.44
N SER A 17 -19.45 -24.83 20.90
CA SER A 17 -18.36 -23.86 20.81
C SER A 17 -18.83 -22.77 19.86
N GLY A 18 -19.62 -21.84 20.37
CA GLY A 18 -19.89 -20.61 19.65
C GLY A 18 -18.55 -19.96 19.37
N GLN A 19 -18.11 -19.94 18.13
CA GLN A 19 -16.91 -19.22 17.72
C GLN A 19 -17.18 -17.76 18.06
N ALA A 20 -16.37 -17.18 18.94
CA ALA A 20 -16.50 -15.77 19.28
C ALA A 20 -16.28 -14.95 18.02
N ALA A 21 -17.12 -13.97 17.78
CA ALA A 21 -17.03 -13.08 16.64
C ALA A 21 -16.83 -11.65 17.12
N ARG A 22 -16.06 -10.87 16.39
CA ARG A 22 -15.80 -9.45 16.64
C ARG A 22 -16.41 -8.59 15.54
N GLU A 23 -16.94 -7.44 15.93
CA GLU A 23 -17.39 -6.43 14.99
C GLU A 23 -16.27 -5.42 14.71
N PHE A 24 -15.98 -5.21 13.43
CA PHE A 24 -15.04 -4.20 12.95
C PHE A 24 -15.77 -3.15 12.14
N THR A 25 -15.24 -1.94 12.11
CA THR A 25 -15.66 -0.92 11.15
C THR A 25 -14.57 -0.79 10.09
N ASP A 26 -14.91 -1.07 8.83
CA ASP A 26 -13.95 -0.93 7.74
C ASP A 26 -13.75 0.53 7.32
N GLN A 27 -12.80 0.78 6.42
CA GLN A 27 -12.48 2.14 6.00
C GLN A 27 -13.49 2.78 5.03
N LEU A 28 -14.58 2.07 4.68
CA LEU A 28 -15.80 2.63 4.09
C LEU A 28 -16.87 2.96 5.14
N GLY A 29 -16.61 2.70 6.43
CA GLY A 29 -17.53 2.92 7.52
C GLY A 29 -18.57 1.81 7.68
N ARG A 30 -18.39 0.64 7.04
CA ARG A 30 -19.31 -0.49 7.16
C ARG A 30 -18.95 -1.34 8.37
N LYS A 31 -20.00 -1.83 9.06
CA LYS A 31 -19.86 -2.81 10.14
C LYS A 31 -19.70 -4.20 9.55
N VAL A 32 -18.63 -4.90 9.93
CA VAL A 32 -18.31 -6.25 9.46
C VAL A 32 -18.06 -7.13 10.66
N VAL A 33 -18.78 -8.25 10.74
CA VAL A 33 -18.61 -9.26 11.80
C VAL A 33 -17.69 -10.35 11.27
N ILE A 34 -16.61 -10.63 11.98
CA ILE A 34 -15.56 -11.58 11.59
C ILE A 34 -15.24 -12.47 12.80
N ASP A 35 -14.89 -13.73 12.54
CA ASP A 35 -14.45 -14.66 13.57
C ASP A 35 -13.31 -14.06 14.42
N ASP A 36 -13.30 -14.35 15.70
CA ASP A 36 -12.25 -13.87 16.62
C ASP A 36 -10.86 -14.42 16.27
N HIS A 37 -10.79 -15.64 15.76
CA HIS A 37 -9.59 -16.31 15.28
C HIS A 37 -9.58 -16.40 13.76
N VAL A 38 -8.88 -15.48 13.09
CA VAL A 38 -8.70 -15.46 11.64
C VAL A 38 -7.39 -16.15 11.27
N GLU A 39 -7.51 -17.27 10.54
CA GLU A 39 -6.39 -18.05 10.02
C GLU A 39 -6.40 -18.14 8.47
N ARG A 40 -7.47 -17.66 7.83
CA ARG A 40 -7.67 -17.79 6.40
C ARG A 40 -8.19 -16.48 5.81
N VAL A 41 -7.35 -15.78 5.07
CA VAL A 41 -7.70 -14.52 4.41
C VAL A 41 -7.52 -14.62 2.90
N ALA A 42 -8.38 -13.95 2.14
CA ALA A 42 -8.17 -13.69 0.72
C ALA A 42 -7.92 -12.20 0.50
N VAL A 43 -7.03 -11.86 -0.43
CA VAL A 43 -6.56 -10.49 -0.61
C VAL A 43 -6.65 -10.08 -2.07
N LEU A 44 -7.52 -9.10 -2.36
CA LEU A 44 -7.77 -8.56 -3.70
C LEU A 44 -7.27 -7.12 -3.85
N GLN A 45 -6.26 -6.74 -3.02
CA GLN A 45 -5.62 -5.44 -3.07
C GLN A 45 -4.13 -5.58 -2.75
N HIS A 46 -3.27 -5.08 -3.63
CA HIS A 46 -1.81 -5.23 -3.48
C HIS A 46 -1.23 -4.46 -2.28
N GLN A 47 -1.80 -3.31 -1.91
CA GLN A 47 -1.38 -2.57 -0.70
C GLN A 47 -1.63 -3.40 0.56
N THR A 48 -2.82 -3.98 0.70
CA THR A 48 -3.15 -4.86 1.83
C THR A 48 -2.29 -6.12 1.83
N LEU A 49 -2.01 -6.69 0.65
CA LEU A 49 -1.11 -7.84 0.53
C LEU A 49 0.29 -7.51 1.08
N ASN A 50 0.84 -6.37 0.70
CA ASN A 50 2.13 -5.90 1.22
C ASN A 50 2.10 -5.67 2.75
N LEU A 51 1.02 -5.08 3.28
CA LEU A 51 0.87 -4.90 4.73
C LEU A 51 0.80 -6.23 5.48
N LEU A 52 0.08 -7.24 4.96
CA LEU A 52 0.04 -8.58 5.57
C LEU A 52 1.42 -9.24 5.61
N VAL A 53 2.24 -9.07 4.57
CA VAL A 53 3.63 -9.55 4.57
C VAL A 53 4.44 -8.84 5.66
N GLN A 54 4.34 -7.52 5.77
CA GLN A 54 5.05 -6.75 6.81
C GLN A 54 4.57 -7.06 8.23
N LEU A 55 3.31 -7.41 8.41
CA LEU A 55 2.72 -7.81 9.68
C LEU A 55 3.05 -9.26 10.09
N ASP A 56 3.82 -9.99 9.29
CA ASP A 56 4.11 -11.40 9.52
C ASP A 56 2.84 -12.26 9.56
N ALA A 57 1.96 -12.07 8.57
CA ALA A 57 0.69 -12.77 8.41
C ALA A 57 0.53 -13.45 7.04
N THR A 58 1.65 -13.71 6.35
CA THR A 58 1.66 -14.33 5.02
C THR A 58 1.11 -15.78 5.06
N ASP A 59 1.35 -16.48 6.16
CA ASP A 59 0.87 -17.84 6.41
C ASP A 59 -0.65 -17.95 6.43
N LYS A 60 -1.36 -16.86 6.67
CA LYS A 60 -2.82 -16.79 6.69
C LYS A 60 -3.45 -16.58 5.31
N ILE A 61 -2.65 -16.24 4.30
CA ILE A 61 -3.14 -15.90 2.96
C ILE A 61 -3.46 -17.19 2.18
N VAL A 62 -4.73 -17.42 1.91
CA VAL A 62 -5.20 -18.59 1.16
C VAL A 62 -5.65 -18.29 -0.27
N GLY A 63 -5.82 -17.01 -0.61
CA GLY A 63 -6.16 -16.53 -1.95
C GLY A 63 -5.60 -15.15 -2.20
N VAL A 64 -5.07 -14.89 -3.39
CA VAL A 64 -4.49 -13.60 -3.77
C VAL A 64 -5.06 -13.09 -5.09
N MET A 65 -4.87 -11.80 -5.35
CA MET A 65 -5.11 -11.22 -6.66
C MET A 65 -4.14 -11.80 -7.71
N GLY A 66 -4.64 -12.06 -8.92
CA GLY A 66 -3.88 -12.76 -9.95
C GLY A 66 -2.65 -12.02 -10.47
N ASN A 67 -2.73 -10.70 -10.53
CA ASN A 67 -1.67 -9.84 -11.04
C ASN A 67 -0.79 -9.23 -9.91
N TRP A 68 -0.68 -9.89 -8.78
CA TRP A 68 0.07 -9.36 -7.63
C TRP A 68 1.56 -9.11 -7.94
N ARG A 69 2.19 -9.95 -8.80
CA ARG A 69 3.59 -9.75 -9.22
C ARG A 69 3.78 -8.45 -10.01
N GLU A 70 2.83 -8.16 -10.88
CA GLU A 70 2.82 -6.93 -11.69
C GLU A 70 2.64 -5.69 -10.80
N GLN A 71 1.74 -5.79 -9.83
CA GLN A 71 1.40 -4.69 -8.93
C GLN A 71 2.47 -4.42 -7.86
N LEU A 72 3.09 -5.47 -7.32
CA LEU A 72 4.09 -5.37 -6.26
C LEU A 72 5.53 -5.24 -6.77
N GLY A 73 5.75 -5.52 -8.07
CA GLY A 73 7.07 -5.55 -8.69
C GLY A 73 7.63 -6.96 -8.85
N GLN A 74 8.47 -7.16 -9.87
CA GLN A 74 8.98 -8.48 -10.26
C GLN A 74 9.80 -9.17 -9.16
N ASN A 75 10.48 -8.40 -8.31
CA ASN A 75 11.32 -8.94 -7.25
C ASN A 75 10.56 -9.28 -5.95
N TYR A 76 9.26 -8.96 -5.88
CA TYR A 76 8.48 -9.12 -4.65
C TYR A 76 8.34 -10.58 -4.20
N GLU A 77 8.37 -11.52 -5.14
CA GLU A 77 8.34 -12.97 -4.86
C GLU A 77 9.44 -13.40 -3.86
N ARG A 78 10.57 -12.70 -3.86
CA ARG A 78 11.67 -12.92 -2.91
C ARG A 78 11.28 -12.58 -1.46
N LEU A 79 10.39 -11.61 -1.27
CA LEU A 79 9.94 -11.16 0.05
C LEU A 79 8.87 -12.09 0.65
N ALA A 80 8.12 -12.77 -0.20
CA ALA A 80 7.03 -13.67 0.18
C ALA A 80 6.93 -14.84 -0.81
N PRO A 81 7.92 -15.74 -0.86
CA PRO A 81 7.97 -16.83 -1.85
C PRO A 81 6.79 -17.81 -1.75
N GLU A 82 6.17 -17.92 -0.61
CA GLU A 82 4.97 -18.74 -0.39
C GLU A 82 3.76 -18.29 -1.23
N LEU A 83 3.67 -17.00 -1.58
CA LEU A 83 2.59 -16.47 -2.42
C LEU A 83 2.54 -17.09 -3.82
N VAL A 84 3.64 -17.64 -4.30
CA VAL A 84 3.72 -18.32 -5.60
C VAL A 84 2.74 -19.49 -5.71
N LYS A 85 2.48 -20.16 -4.58
CA LYS A 85 1.60 -21.33 -4.48
C LYS A 85 0.16 -20.97 -4.11
N VAL A 86 -0.10 -19.71 -3.76
CA VAL A 86 -1.44 -19.27 -3.36
C VAL A 86 -2.31 -19.06 -4.60
N PRO A 87 -3.53 -19.66 -4.63
CA PRO A 87 -4.43 -19.53 -5.76
C PRO A 87 -4.85 -18.10 -6.07
N ASN A 88 -5.01 -17.80 -7.36
CA ASN A 88 -5.65 -16.57 -7.83
C ASN A 88 -7.17 -16.65 -7.59
N VAL A 89 -7.73 -15.64 -6.93
CA VAL A 89 -9.16 -15.52 -6.66
C VAL A 89 -9.81 -14.27 -7.26
N GLY A 90 -9.09 -13.54 -8.11
CA GLY A 90 -9.60 -12.34 -8.79
C GLY A 90 -8.58 -11.21 -8.87
N ASP A 91 -9.08 -10.00 -8.94
CA ASP A 91 -8.29 -8.76 -8.99
C ASP A 91 -8.99 -7.59 -8.24
N LEU A 92 -8.55 -6.36 -8.46
CA LEU A 92 -9.13 -5.16 -7.82
C LEU A 92 -10.62 -4.94 -8.13
N LYS A 93 -11.15 -5.49 -9.22
CA LYS A 93 -12.49 -5.22 -9.75
C LYS A 93 -13.32 -6.46 -10.02
N SER A 94 -12.73 -7.64 -9.93
CA SER A 94 -13.39 -8.90 -10.23
C SER A 94 -13.00 -10.00 -9.23
N VAL A 95 -13.90 -10.96 -9.04
CA VAL A 95 -13.69 -12.10 -8.15
C VAL A 95 -14.08 -13.41 -8.85
N ASN A 96 -13.22 -14.42 -8.72
CA ASN A 96 -13.59 -15.81 -9.01
C ASN A 96 -14.26 -16.42 -7.79
N LEU A 97 -15.59 -16.34 -7.75
CA LEU A 97 -16.38 -16.73 -6.59
C LEU A 97 -16.26 -18.24 -6.28
N GLU A 98 -16.19 -19.09 -7.30
CA GLU A 98 -16.02 -20.53 -7.16
C GLU A 98 -14.70 -20.87 -6.44
N SER A 99 -13.58 -20.33 -6.92
CA SER A 99 -12.27 -20.49 -6.28
C SER A 99 -12.28 -19.96 -4.85
N LEU A 100 -12.89 -18.79 -4.63
CA LEU A 100 -12.97 -18.17 -3.32
C LEU A 100 -13.73 -19.06 -2.31
N VAL A 101 -14.89 -19.59 -2.70
CA VAL A 101 -15.71 -20.48 -1.84
C VAL A 101 -14.97 -21.76 -1.51
N GLN A 102 -14.24 -22.34 -2.47
CA GLN A 102 -13.44 -23.57 -2.24
C GLN A 102 -12.33 -23.34 -1.19
N LEU A 103 -11.73 -22.15 -1.18
CA LEU A 103 -10.67 -21.79 -0.24
C LEU A 103 -11.18 -21.47 1.17
N LYS A 104 -12.49 -21.23 1.34
CA LYS A 104 -13.14 -20.93 2.62
C LYS A 104 -12.40 -19.86 3.44
N PRO A 105 -12.13 -18.68 2.90
CA PRO A 105 -11.55 -17.59 3.69
C PRO A 105 -12.56 -17.12 4.73
N GLN A 106 -12.06 -16.68 5.89
CA GLN A 106 -12.87 -16.09 6.95
C GLN A 106 -13.10 -14.59 6.72
N VAL A 107 -12.28 -13.97 5.84
CA VAL A 107 -12.42 -12.59 5.43
C VAL A 107 -11.75 -12.37 4.07
N VAL A 108 -12.33 -11.46 3.27
CA VAL A 108 -11.75 -10.96 2.01
C VAL A 108 -11.43 -9.49 2.16
N PHE A 109 -10.18 -9.12 1.91
CA PHE A 109 -9.76 -7.72 1.81
C PHE A 109 -9.89 -7.22 0.39
N VAL A 110 -10.54 -6.05 0.22
CA VAL A 110 -10.74 -5.39 -1.07
C VAL A 110 -10.30 -3.93 -1.01
N THR A 111 -10.13 -3.29 -2.17
CA THR A 111 -9.90 -1.84 -2.23
C THR A 111 -11.17 -1.05 -1.93
N ASN A 112 -11.04 0.19 -1.49
CA ASN A 112 -12.17 1.09 -1.23
C ASN A 112 -13.02 1.39 -2.47
N TYR A 113 -12.47 1.27 -3.67
CA TYR A 113 -13.16 1.45 -4.95
C TYR A 113 -13.55 0.14 -5.64
N ALA A 114 -13.54 -0.98 -4.91
CA ALA A 114 -14.05 -2.25 -5.45
C ALA A 114 -15.52 -2.10 -5.87
N PRO A 115 -15.94 -2.69 -7.01
CA PRO A 115 -17.32 -2.64 -7.43
C PRO A 115 -18.26 -3.19 -6.35
N GLN A 116 -19.36 -2.48 -6.07
CA GLN A 116 -20.34 -2.91 -5.06
C GLN A 116 -20.91 -4.30 -5.38
N GLU A 117 -21.14 -4.59 -6.67
CA GLU A 117 -21.59 -5.91 -7.12
C GLU A 117 -20.62 -7.04 -6.73
N MET A 118 -19.32 -6.79 -6.79
CA MET A 118 -18.29 -7.75 -6.36
C MET A 118 -18.38 -8.00 -4.86
N ILE A 119 -18.51 -6.94 -4.05
CA ILE A 119 -18.67 -7.03 -2.60
C ILE A 119 -19.94 -7.81 -2.25
N ASP A 120 -21.06 -7.51 -2.91
CA ASP A 120 -22.34 -8.16 -2.68
C ASP A 120 -22.29 -9.64 -3.01
N LYS A 121 -21.66 -10.04 -4.12
CA LYS A 121 -21.48 -11.45 -4.50
C LYS A 121 -20.70 -12.24 -3.44
N ILE A 122 -19.64 -11.67 -2.90
CA ILE A 122 -18.83 -12.31 -1.86
C ILE A 122 -19.64 -12.42 -0.56
N THR A 123 -20.33 -11.37 -0.17
CA THR A 123 -21.15 -11.34 1.05
C THR A 123 -22.32 -12.30 0.98
N GLN A 124 -22.97 -12.45 -0.18
CA GLN A 124 -24.10 -13.38 -0.38
C GLN A 124 -23.73 -14.86 -0.16
N VAL A 125 -22.47 -15.22 -0.36
CA VAL A 125 -21.99 -16.58 -0.03
C VAL A 125 -21.49 -16.72 1.41
N GLY A 126 -21.75 -15.70 2.26
CA GLY A 126 -21.47 -15.73 3.70
C GLY A 126 -20.03 -15.39 4.07
N ILE A 127 -19.24 -14.81 3.17
CA ILE A 127 -17.85 -14.41 3.46
C ILE A 127 -17.80 -12.93 3.78
N PRO A 128 -17.29 -12.52 4.96
CA PRO A 128 -17.11 -11.11 5.31
C PRO A 128 -16.13 -10.39 4.37
N VAL A 129 -16.45 -9.14 4.02
CA VAL A 129 -15.62 -8.30 3.14
C VAL A 129 -15.21 -7.03 3.88
N VAL A 130 -13.91 -6.76 3.93
CA VAL A 130 -13.31 -5.57 4.54
C VAL A 130 -12.66 -4.72 3.46
N ALA A 131 -13.10 -3.48 3.32
CA ALA A 131 -12.51 -2.52 2.41
C ALA A 131 -11.41 -1.71 3.10
N ILE A 132 -10.26 -1.60 2.41
CA ILE A 132 -9.10 -0.84 2.86
C ILE A 132 -8.88 0.34 1.89
N SER A 133 -8.81 1.56 2.43
CA SER A 133 -8.59 2.78 1.65
C SER A 133 -7.22 3.43 1.90
N LEU A 134 -6.65 3.23 3.09
CA LEU A 134 -5.43 3.89 3.58
C LEU A 134 -5.53 5.42 3.55
N GLN A 135 -6.74 5.94 3.56
CA GLN A 135 -7.06 7.35 3.69
C GLN A 135 -8.26 7.50 4.63
N LYS A 136 -8.27 8.56 5.39
CA LYS A 136 -9.38 8.90 6.29
C LYS A 136 -9.85 10.30 6.02
N ASP A 137 -10.98 10.41 5.36
CA ASP A 137 -11.65 11.68 5.10
C ASP A 137 -13.12 11.54 5.47
N ASN A 138 -13.66 12.58 6.10
CA ASN A 138 -15.07 12.63 6.51
C ASN A 138 -16.00 13.04 5.36
N SER A 139 -15.44 13.48 4.22
CA SER A 139 -16.25 13.85 3.05
C SER A 139 -16.83 12.60 2.38
N SER A 140 -18.10 12.71 1.95
CA SER A 140 -18.78 11.63 1.24
C SER A 140 -18.16 11.30 -0.13
N HIS A 141 -17.34 12.20 -0.67
CA HIS A 141 -16.73 12.09 -2.00
C HIS A 141 -15.39 11.36 -2.02
N ALA A 142 -14.74 11.18 -0.88
CA ALA A 142 -13.41 10.57 -0.79
C ALA A 142 -13.48 9.03 -0.70
N LYS A 143 -14.51 8.48 -0.06
CA LYS A 143 -14.52 7.08 0.40
C LYS A 143 -14.39 6.03 -0.71
N ASN A 144 -15.08 6.23 -1.84
CA ASN A 144 -15.15 5.24 -2.94
C ASN A 144 -14.41 5.70 -4.20
N ASN A 145 -13.57 6.74 -4.11
CA ASN A 145 -12.95 7.33 -5.28
C ASN A 145 -11.47 6.96 -5.37
N VAL A 146 -11.03 6.55 -6.56
CA VAL A 146 -9.62 6.30 -6.87
C VAL A 146 -8.80 7.61 -6.89
N ASN A 147 -9.45 8.73 -7.18
CA ASN A 147 -8.88 10.08 -7.13
C ASN A 147 -9.67 10.93 -6.12
N PRO A 148 -9.43 10.78 -4.81
CA PRO A 148 -10.20 11.47 -3.78
C PRO A 148 -9.94 12.98 -3.80
N GLU A 149 -10.95 13.76 -3.41
CA GLU A 149 -10.78 15.16 -3.02
C GLU A 149 -10.72 15.22 -1.51
N LEU A 150 -9.53 15.50 -0.98
CA LEU A 150 -9.23 15.50 0.46
C LEU A 150 -9.10 16.93 0.96
N ASP A 151 -9.73 17.27 2.08
CA ASP A 151 -9.62 18.59 2.69
C ASP A 151 -8.22 18.85 3.27
N ASN A 152 -7.62 17.82 3.84
CA ASN A 152 -6.25 17.83 4.35
C ASN A 152 -5.58 16.50 3.98
N GLU A 153 -4.80 16.52 2.89
CA GLU A 153 -4.14 15.32 2.37
C GLU A 153 -3.18 14.69 3.38
N GLU A 154 -2.40 15.50 4.08
CA GLU A 154 -1.43 15.04 5.10
C GLU A 154 -2.13 14.25 6.20
N GLN A 155 -3.16 14.83 6.81
CA GLN A 155 -3.90 14.20 7.88
C GLN A 155 -4.67 12.97 7.40
N ALA A 156 -5.35 13.08 6.25
CA ALA A 156 -6.16 12.00 5.70
C ALA A 156 -5.33 10.74 5.44
N TYR A 157 -4.14 10.88 4.86
CA TYR A 157 -3.27 9.74 4.58
C TYR A 157 -2.55 9.22 5.82
N ASN A 158 -2.09 10.08 6.72
CA ASN A 158 -1.45 9.64 7.95
C ASN A 158 -2.42 8.87 8.85
N ASP A 159 -3.62 9.40 9.07
CA ASP A 159 -4.63 8.75 9.89
C ASP A 159 -5.19 7.50 9.20
N GLY A 160 -5.39 7.55 7.88
CA GLY A 160 -5.85 6.43 7.09
C GLY A 160 -4.90 5.25 7.08
N LEU A 161 -3.60 5.50 7.00
CA LEU A 161 -2.58 4.44 7.10
C LEU A 161 -2.55 3.81 8.49
N LYS A 162 -2.54 4.62 9.55
CA LYS A 162 -2.57 4.12 10.94
C LYS A 162 -3.81 3.26 11.20
N GLU A 163 -4.97 3.75 10.78
CA GLU A 163 -6.23 3.03 10.91
C GLU A 163 -6.24 1.72 10.11
N GLY A 164 -5.79 1.75 8.85
CA GLY A 164 -5.73 0.57 8.00
C GLY A 164 -4.78 -0.50 8.53
N ILE A 165 -3.57 -0.13 8.99
CA ILE A 165 -2.61 -1.05 9.60
C ILE A 165 -3.18 -1.66 10.89
N THR A 166 -3.80 -0.83 11.75
CA THR A 166 -4.41 -1.29 13.00
C THR A 166 -5.55 -2.28 12.70
N LEU A 167 -6.45 -1.93 11.80
CA LEU A 167 -7.58 -2.77 11.41
C LEU A 167 -7.12 -4.14 10.86
N ILE A 168 -6.16 -4.14 9.93
CA ILE A 168 -5.60 -5.37 9.38
C ILE A 168 -4.94 -6.19 10.48
N GLY A 169 -4.09 -5.56 11.30
CA GLY A 169 -3.39 -6.23 12.40
C GLY A 169 -4.32 -6.86 13.42
N ASP A 170 -5.40 -6.17 13.80
CA ASP A 170 -6.41 -6.68 14.73
C ASP A 170 -7.19 -7.85 14.13
N ILE A 171 -7.55 -7.79 12.85
CA ILE A 171 -8.27 -8.87 12.15
C ILE A 171 -7.41 -10.13 12.07
N VAL A 172 -6.12 -10.00 11.72
CA VAL A 172 -5.23 -11.17 11.58
C VAL A 172 -4.50 -11.56 12.86
N ASN A 173 -4.90 -11.01 14.00
CA ASN A 173 -4.32 -11.28 15.33
C ASN A 173 -2.81 -10.94 15.44
N LYS A 174 -2.41 -9.82 14.82
CA LYS A 174 -1.04 -9.26 14.87
C LYS A 174 -1.02 -7.79 15.35
N PRO A 175 -1.73 -7.43 16.45
CA PRO A 175 -1.84 -6.03 16.88
C PRO A 175 -0.50 -5.41 17.31
N ASP A 176 0.41 -6.19 17.89
CA ASP A 176 1.71 -5.69 18.33
C ASP A 176 2.63 -5.42 17.13
N ASN A 177 2.59 -6.28 16.09
CA ASN A 177 3.29 -6.03 14.84
C ASN A 177 2.76 -4.76 14.16
N ALA A 178 1.44 -4.53 14.20
CA ALA A 178 0.82 -3.32 13.66
C ALA A 178 1.30 -2.06 14.40
N LYS A 179 1.31 -2.06 15.72
CA LYS A 179 1.83 -0.94 16.54
C LYS A 179 3.29 -0.63 16.21
N GLU A 180 4.12 -1.66 16.10
CA GLU A 180 5.55 -1.50 15.81
C GLU A 180 5.77 -0.97 14.38
N LEU A 181 5.02 -1.49 13.39
CA LEU A 181 5.08 -1.00 12.01
C LEU A 181 4.70 0.48 11.93
N ILE A 182 3.60 0.89 12.58
CA ILE A 182 3.17 2.29 12.64
C ILE A 182 4.26 3.15 13.29
N LYS A 183 4.76 2.74 14.46
CA LYS A 183 5.80 3.50 15.19
C LYS A 183 7.02 3.76 14.32
N GLN A 184 7.59 2.71 13.73
CA GLN A 184 8.80 2.82 12.91
C GLN A 184 8.56 3.67 11.64
N THR A 185 7.38 3.56 11.03
CA THR A 185 7.02 4.35 9.85
C THR A 185 7.10 5.85 10.14
N PHE A 186 6.50 6.29 11.23
CA PHE A 186 6.41 7.72 11.53
C PHE A 186 7.67 8.28 12.19
N ASP A 187 8.35 7.52 13.04
CA ASP A 187 9.63 7.94 13.65
C ASP A 187 10.72 8.21 12.58
N SER A 188 10.75 7.40 11.52
CA SER A 188 11.77 7.52 10.47
C SER A 188 11.59 8.76 9.58
N ARG A 189 10.36 9.23 9.36
CA ARG A 189 10.07 10.43 8.52
C ARG A 189 10.66 11.72 9.07
N ASP A 190 10.79 11.83 10.38
CA ASP A 190 11.25 13.07 11.04
C ASP A 190 12.68 13.47 10.62
N ILE A 191 13.51 12.53 10.20
CA ILE A 191 14.88 12.82 9.73
C ILE A 191 14.84 13.73 8.50
N VAL A 192 14.02 13.39 7.51
CA VAL A 192 13.89 14.17 6.27
C VAL A 192 13.35 15.57 6.56
N ALA A 193 12.27 15.65 7.35
CA ALA A 193 11.63 16.91 7.70
C ALA A 193 12.62 17.88 8.39
N ARG A 194 13.41 17.40 9.36
CA ARG A 194 14.41 18.21 10.07
C ARG A 194 15.51 18.74 9.14
N ARG A 195 15.98 17.95 8.18
CA ARG A 195 17.07 18.37 7.27
C ARG A 195 16.62 19.34 6.20
N LEU A 196 15.35 19.30 5.82
CA LEU A 196 14.80 20.14 4.76
C LEU A 196 14.04 21.37 5.28
N LYS A 197 13.91 21.55 6.59
CA LYS A 197 13.12 22.63 7.22
C LYS A 197 13.46 24.05 6.74
N ASP A 198 14.73 24.27 6.37
CA ASP A 198 15.25 25.58 5.96
C ASP A 198 15.16 25.84 4.45
N ILE A 199 14.61 24.90 3.67
CA ILE A 199 14.42 25.07 2.23
C ILE A 199 13.02 25.64 1.97
N PRO A 200 12.93 26.91 1.54
CA PRO A 200 11.65 27.50 1.17
C PRO A 200 10.99 26.74 0.01
N GLU A 201 9.67 26.71 -0.01
CA GLU A 201 8.91 25.95 -1.02
C GLU A 201 9.27 26.36 -2.46
N ASN A 202 9.46 27.66 -2.70
CA ASN A 202 9.85 28.20 -4.02
C ASN A 202 11.31 27.92 -4.42
N GLN A 203 12.12 27.34 -3.54
CA GLN A 203 13.49 26.91 -3.81
C GLN A 203 13.65 25.40 -3.87
N ARG A 204 12.55 24.66 -3.77
CA ARG A 204 12.57 23.20 -3.86
C ARG A 204 12.85 22.74 -5.27
N VAL A 205 13.54 21.59 -5.38
CA VAL A 205 13.85 20.95 -6.67
C VAL A 205 12.56 20.56 -7.38
N ARG A 206 12.40 20.99 -8.63
CA ARG A 206 11.25 20.60 -9.46
C ARG A 206 11.39 19.17 -9.91
N ALA A 207 10.42 18.33 -9.56
CA ALA A 207 10.44 16.91 -9.88
C ALA A 207 9.16 16.45 -10.59
N TYR A 208 9.31 15.47 -11.46
CA TYR A 208 8.25 14.82 -12.21
C TYR A 208 8.25 13.32 -11.91
N MET A 209 7.08 12.74 -11.66
CA MET A 209 6.88 11.29 -11.54
C MET A 209 6.44 10.73 -12.88
N ALA A 210 7.32 10.03 -13.59
CA ALA A 210 7.02 9.43 -14.87
C ALA A 210 6.53 7.99 -14.70
N ASN A 211 5.39 7.69 -15.33
CA ASN A 211 4.83 6.35 -15.44
C ASN A 211 4.57 6.02 -16.92
N PRO A 212 4.22 4.77 -17.27
CA PRO A 212 3.86 4.41 -18.63
C PRO A 212 2.78 5.32 -19.22
N ASP A 213 2.80 5.48 -20.53
CA ASP A 213 1.81 6.26 -21.28
C ASP A 213 1.69 7.74 -20.84
N LEU A 214 2.81 8.33 -20.40
CA LEU A 214 2.85 9.71 -19.89
C LEU A 214 1.86 9.95 -18.74
N THR A 215 1.51 8.93 -17.96
CA THR A 215 0.68 9.13 -16.77
C THR A 215 1.52 9.66 -15.61
N THR A 216 0.91 10.48 -14.76
CA THR A 216 1.59 11.09 -13.60
C THR A 216 0.62 11.35 -12.46
N TYR A 217 1.19 11.64 -11.29
CA TYR A 217 0.46 12.04 -10.09
C TYR A 217 0.57 13.55 -9.88
N GLY A 218 -0.58 14.19 -9.72
CA GLY A 218 -0.68 15.58 -9.28
C GLY A 218 -0.96 15.71 -7.78
N SER A 219 -1.83 16.65 -7.41
CA SER A 219 -2.36 16.79 -6.06
C SER A 219 -3.45 15.74 -5.77
N GLY A 220 -3.77 15.50 -4.49
CA GLY A 220 -4.84 14.59 -4.06
C GLY A 220 -4.44 13.12 -3.96
N LYS A 221 -3.24 12.73 -4.40
CA LYS A 221 -2.70 11.36 -4.26
C LYS A 221 -1.44 11.39 -3.40
N TYR A 222 -1.25 10.34 -2.62
CA TYR A 222 -0.10 10.25 -1.71
C TYR A 222 1.25 10.39 -2.42
N THR A 223 1.38 9.95 -3.66
CA THR A 223 2.64 10.11 -4.42
C THR A 223 3.07 11.56 -4.54
N GLY A 224 2.13 12.49 -4.78
CA GLY A 224 2.44 13.92 -4.78
C GLY A 224 2.90 14.43 -3.42
N LEU A 225 2.23 14.00 -2.35
CA LEU A 225 2.58 14.31 -0.97
C LEU A 225 3.95 13.73 -0.58
N MET A 226 4.25 12.48 -0.96
CA MET A 226 5.56 11.84 -0.80
C MET A 226 6.69 12.66 -1.43
N MET A 227 6.48 13.14 -2.64
CA MET A 227 7.45 14.03 -3.31
C MET A 227 7.65 15.33 -2.52
N GLN A 228 6.58 15.92 -2.00
CA GLN A 228 6.64 17.12 -1.18
C GLN A 228 7.41 16.88 0.13
N HIS A 229 7.17 15.76 0.82
CA HIS A 229 7.91 15.37 2.03
C HIS A 229 9.40 15.18 1.75
N ALA A 230 9.74 14.59 0.61
CA ALA A 230 11.13 14.45 0.17
C ALA A 230 11.78 15.78 -0.25
N GLY A 231 11.05 16.90 -0.21
CA GLY A 231 11.53 18.23 -0.53
C GLY A 231 11.42 18.62 -2.01
N ALA A 232 10.66 17.88 -2.81
CA ALA A 232 10.40 18.25 -4.19
C ALA A 232 9.23 19.24 -4.32
N MET A 233 9.29 20.04 -5.39
CA MET A 233 8.12 20.65 -5.98
C MET A 233 7.61 19.71 -7.08
N ASN A 234 6.47 19.07 -6.88
CA ASN A 234 5.83 18.29 -7.93
C ASN A 234 5.31 19.21 -9.03
N VAL A 235 5.93 19.15 -10.21
CA VAL A 235 5.60 20.06 -11.34
C VAL A 235 4.18 19.85 -11.88
N ALA A 236 3.57 18.69 -11.63
CA ALA A 236 2.21 18.38 -12.06
C ALA A 236 1.14 18.87 -11.06
N ALA A 237 1.50 19.19 -9.80
CA ALA A 237 0.54 19.42 -8.72
C ALA A 237 -0.43 20.57 -8.98
N ALA A 238 0.04 21.65 -9.64
CA ALA A 238 -0.79 22.82 -9.90
C ALA A 238 -1.89 22.61 -10.96
N THR A 239 -1.69 21.63 -11.87
CA THR A 239 -2.58 21.44 -13.03
C THR A 239 -3.28 20.07 -13.05
N ILE A 240 -2.76 19.09 -12.34
CA ILE A 240 -3.27 17.73 -12.30
C ILE A 240 -3.80 17.42 -10.91
N LYS A 241 -5.06 17.02 -10.83
CA LYS A 241 -5.66 16.37 -9.65
C LYS A 241 -5.72 14.86 -9.87
N GLY A 242 -5.20 14.10 -8.89
CA GLY A 242 -5.20 12.64 -8.93
C GLY A 242 -4.12 12.08 -9.85
N TYR A 243 -4.45 10.99 -10.52
CA TYR A 243 -3.60 10.27 -11.46
C TYR A 243 -4.17 10.42 -12.86
N LYS A 244 -3.41 11.03 -13.77
CA LYS A 244 -3.87 11.34 -15.14
C LYS A 244 -2.74 11.23 -16.14
N GLN A 245 -3.11 10.99 -17.39
CA GLN A 245 -2.25 11.12 -18.56
C GLN A 245 -2.04 12.59 -18.94
N VAL A 246 -0.82 12.95 -19.33
CA VAL A 246 -0.43 14.27 -19.82
C VAL A 246 0.22 14.16 -21.20
N SER A 247 0.47 15.28 -21.86
CA SER A 247 1.26 15.29 -23.09
C SER A 247 2.75 15.48 -22.81
N LEU A 248 3.61 15.07 -23.73
CA LEU A 248 5.05 15.33 -23.63
C LEU A 248 5.36 16.84 -23.66
N GLU A 249 4.62 17.61 -24.46
CA GLU A 249 4.72 19.06 -24.50
C GLU A 249 4.44 19.69 -23.13
N GLN A 250 3.49 19.14 -22.38
CA GLN A 250 3.23 19.58 -21.02
C GLN A 250 4.43 19.29 -20.10
N VAL A 251 5.04 18.11 -20.19
CA VAL A 251 6.23 17.77 -19.39
C VAL A 251 7.41 18.67 -19.77
N ILE A 252 7.62 18.93 -21.06
CA ILE A 252 8.65 19.86 -21.55
C ILE A 252 8.40 21.28 -21.01
N SER A 253 7.16 21.75 -21.01
CA SER A 253 6.79 23.04 -20.45
C SER A 253 7.08 23.16 -18.95
N TRP A 254 6.87 22.09 -18.18
CA TRP A 254 7.23 22.05 -16.76
C TRP A 254 8.73 22.02 -16.53
N ASN A 255 9.50 21.47 -17.45
CA ASN A 255 10.96 21.33 -17.42
C ASN A 255 11.49 20.88 -16.05
N PRO A 256 11.17 19.64 -15.59
CA PRO A 256 11.64 19.16 -14.30
C PRO A 256 13.17 19.03 -14.23
N GLU A 257 13.73 19.26 -13.04
CA GLU A 257 15.17 19.10 -12.74
C GLU A 257 15.50 17.66 -12.36
N VAL A 258 14.48 16.87 -11.93
CA VAL A 258 14.59 15.46 -11.58
C VAL A 258 13.37 14.73 -12.10
N ILE A 259 13.58 13.53 -12.65
CA ILE A 259 12.52 12.60 -13.01
C ILE A 259 12.67 11.33 -12.17
N PHE A 260 11.60 10.93 -11.47
CA PHE A 260 11.49 9.66 -10.80
C PHE A 260 10.59 8.71 -11.58
N ILE A 261 10.97 7.42 -11.61
CA ILE A 261 10.23 6.35 -12.29
C ILE A 261 10.06 5.21 -11.28
N GLN A 262 8.85 4.70 -11.13
CA GLN A 262 8.60 3.58 -10.22
C GLN A 262 9.37 2.33 -10.64
N ASP A 263 9.87 1.57 -9.68
CA ASP A 263 10.64 0.32 -9.89
C ASP A 263 9.95 -0.70 -10.80
N ARG A 264 8.63 -0.76 -10.74
CA ARG A 264 7.80 -1.65 -11.57
C ARG A 264 7.71 -1.25 -13.05
N TYR A 265 8.27 -0.10 -13.43
CA TYR A 265 8.22 0.43 -14.79
C TYR A 265 9.60 0.73 -15.38
N PRO A 266 10.57 -0.20 -15.35
CA PRO A 266 11.94 0.06 -15.80
C PRO A 266 12.03 0.45 -17.29
N GLY A 267 11.06 0.03 -18.11
CA GLY A 267 10.99 0.39 -19.53
C GLY A 267 10.86 1.90 -19.79
N VAL A 268 10.25 2.65 -18.85
CA VAL A 268 10.09 4.11 -18.96
C VAL A 268 11.45 4.82 -18.94
N VAL A 269 12.46 4.27 -18.26
CA VAL A 269 13.83 4.81 -18.26
C VAL A 269 14.40 4.80 -19.68
N ALA A 270 14.26 3.68 -20.37
CA ALA A 270 14.75 3.54 -21.75
C ALA A 270 13.95 4.42 -22.73
N GLU A 271 12.65 4.55 -22.53
CA GLU A 271 11.78 5.43 -23.31
C GLU A 271 12.27 6.89 -23.20
N ILE A 272 12.46 7.40 -21.98
CA ILE A 272 12.91 8.76 -21.74
C ILE A 272 14.33 9.01 -22.32
N ASN A 273 15.25 8.05 -22.14
CA ASN A 273 16.63 8.22 -22.57
C ASN A 273 16.82 8.11 -24.09
N ASN A 274 15.98 7.36 -24.79
CA ASN A 274 16.12 7.08 -26.20
C ASN A 274 15.28 8.01 -27.11
N ASP A 275 14.25 8.67 -26.58
CA ASP A 275 13.42 9.60 -27.36
C ASP A 275 14.07 10.99 -27.38
N PRO A 276 14.48 11.50 -28.58
CA PRO A 276 15.15 12.80 -28.71
C PRO A 276 14.34 13.97 -28.14
N ARG A 277 13.02 13.87 -28.08
CA ARG A 277 12.14 14.92 -27.59
C ARG A 277 12.31 15.19 -26.09
N TRP A 278 12.76 14.20 -25.32
CA TRP A 278 13.04 14.33 -23.89
C TRP A 278 14.37 15.05 -23.60
N GLN A 279 15.28 15.11 -24.60
CA GLN A 279 16.63 15.65 -24.42
C GLN A 279 16.67 17.17 -24.15
N VAL A 280 15.55 17.86 -24.32
CA VAL A 280 15.44 19.29 -23.99
C VAL A 280 15.14 19.54 -22.51
N ILE A 281 14.77 18.51 -21.75
CA ILE A 281 14.40 18.57 -20.33
C ILE A 281 15.66 18.58 -19.46
N ASP A 282 15.73 19.45 -18.47
CA ASP A 282 16.91 19.61 -17.60
C ASP A 282 17.28 18.33 -16.85
N ALA A 283 16.30 17.57 -16.37
CA ALA A 283 16.54 16.28 -15.71
C ALA A 283 17.31 15.31 -16.63
N VAL A 284 16.97 15.27 -17.92
CA VAL A 284 17.62 14.37 -18.89
C VAL A 284 19.00 14.86 -19.24
N LYS A 285 19.16 16.17 -19.53
CA LYS A 285 20.47 16.79 -19.79
C LYS A 285 21.46 16.55 -18.66
N ASN A 286 20.99 16.65 -17.41
CA ASN A 286 21.81 16.53 -16.22
C ASN A 286 21.90 15.11 -15.66
N LYS A 287 21.36 14.11 -16.39
CA LYS A 287 21.36 12.68 -15.99
C LYS A 287 20.72 12.45 -14.62
N ARG A 288 19.65 13.19 -14.31
CA ARG A 288 18.87 13.07 -13.07
C ARG A 288 17.52 12.39 -13.32
N VAL A 289 17.56 11.28 -14.05
CA VAL A 289 16.43 10.37 -14.29
C VAL A 289 16.70 9.11 -13.50
N TYR A 290 15.85 8.84 -12.50
CA TYR A 290 16.10 7.78 -11.53
C TYR A 290 14.98 6.73 -11.54
N LEU A 291 15.34 5.47 -11.76
CA LEU A 291 14.49 4.34 -11.40
C LEU A 291 14.49 4.23 -9.87
N MET A 292 13.31 4.32 -9.29
CA MET A 292 13.15 4.23 -7.83
C MET A 292 13.39 2.81 -7.35
N PRO A 293 13.92 2.61 -6.14
CA PRO A 293 14.03 1.29 -5.56
C PRO A 293 12.65 0.74 -5.15
N GLU A 294 12.54 -0.59 -5.03
CA GLU A 294 11.29 -1.28 -4.72
C GLU A 294 10.61 -0.81 -3.41
N TYR A 295 11.35 -0.28 -2.47
CA TYR A 295 10.80 0.23 -1.20
C TYR A 295 10.19 1.63 -1.32
N ALA A 296 10.45 2.36 -2.37
CA ALA A 296 9.93 3.72 -2.54
C ALA A 296 8.45 3.77 -2.93
N LYS A 297 7.87 2.69 -3.44
CA LYS A 297 6.42 2.41 -3.62
C LYS A 297 5.51 3.64 -3.85
N ALA A 298 5.79 4.39 -4.91
CA ALA A 298 4.99 5.57 -5.26
C ALA A 298 3.64 5.18 -5.92
N TRP A 299 2.81 4.44 -5.19
CA TRP A 299 1.58 3.78 -5.70
C TRP A 299 0.30 4.61 -5.55
N GLY A 300 0.43 5.88 -5.19
CA GLY A 300 -0.72 6.77 -4.96
C GLY A 300 -1.39 6.61 -3.60
N TYR A 301 -0.92 5.69 -2.76
CA TYR A 301 -1.33 5.43 -1.38
C TYR A 301 -0.11 5.43 -0.45
N PRO A 302 -0.26 5.77 0.84
CA PRO A 302 0.83 5.69 1.78
C PRO A 302 1.19 4.23 2.05
N MET A 303 2.50 3.93 1.98
CA MET A 303 3.02 2.63 2.38
C MET A 303 4.12 2.84 3.43
N PRO A 304 4.22 1.98 4.45
CA PRO A 304 5.16 2.18 5.56
C PRO A 304 6.61 2.39 5.11
N GLU A 305 7.12 1.52 4.24
CA GLU A 305 8.49 1.60 3.73
C GLU A 305 8.71 2.82 2.83
N ALA A 306 7.69 3.22 2.04
CA ALA A 306 7.77 4.42 1.22
C ALA A 306 7.94 5.67 2.09
N MET A 307 7.19 5.73 3.20
CA MET A 307 7.27 6.83 4.16
C MET A 307 8.57 6.83 4.96
N ALA A 308 9.02 5.67 5.41
CA ALA A 308 10.18 5.54 6.30
C ALA A 308 11.52 5.68 5.56
N ILE A 309 11.68 4.96 4.45
CA ILE A 309 12.95 4.86 3.72
C ILE A 309 12.85 5.35 2.27
N GLY A 310 11.68 5.31 1.64
CA GLY A 310 11.49 5.83 0.28
C GLY A 310 11.60 7.35 0.20
N GLU A 311 10.97 8.08 1.12
CA GLU A 311 11.10 9.54 1.21
C GLU A 311 12.55 9.96 1.50
N LEU A 312 13.26 9.22 2.35
CA LEU A 312 14.69 9.45 2.64
C LEU A 312 15.55 9.27 1.38
N TRP A 313 15.33 8.18 0.63
CA TRP A 313 16.03 7.95 -0.63
C TRP A 313 15.78 9.06 -1.64
N MET A 314 14.52 9.47 -1.82
CA MET A 314 14.17 10.58 -2.72
C MET A 314 14.84 11.88 -2.30
N ALA A 315 14.80 12.22 -1.01
CA ALA A 315 15.45 13.41 -0.46
C ALA A 315 16.96 13.41 -0.69
N ALA A 316 17.62 12.27 -0.54
CA ALA A 316 19.04 12.10 -0.82
C ALA A 316 19.37 12.28 -2.32
N LYS A 317 18.48 11.86 -3.24
CA LYS A 317 18.64 12.14 -4.68
C LYS A 317 18.37 13.62 -5.03
N LEU A 318 17.44 14.26 -4.35
CA LEU A 318 17.14 15.69 -4.57
C LEU A 318 18.24 16.60 -4.01
N TYR A 319 18.73 16.29 -2.79
CA TYR A 319 19.68 17.10 -2.02
C TYR A 319 20.87 16.29 -1.49
N PRO A 320 21.71 15.71 -2.36
CA PRO A 320 22.75 14.76 -1.95
C PRO A 320 23.69 15.30 -0.88
N GLN A 321 24.00 16.60 -0.88
CA GLN A 321 24.88 17.20 0.12
C GLN A 321 24.25 17.25 1.53
N LYS A 322 22.91 17.36 1.62
CA LYS A 322 22.21 17.40 2.92
C LYS A 322 22.07 16.03 3.58
N PHE A 323 22.29 14.96 2.83
CA PHE A 323 22.14 13.57 3.27
C PHE A 323 23.42 12.75 3.12
N ALA A 324 24.57 13.39 2.85
CA ALA A 324 25.83 12.71 2.59
C ALA A 324 26.39 11.89 3.78
N ASP A 325 25.93 12.20 5.00
CA ASP A 325 26.31 11.53 6.24
C ASP A 325 25.32 10.41 6.66
N ILE A 326 24.25 10.19 5.88
CA ILE A 326 23.26 9.15 6.15
C ILE A 326 23.58 7.92 5.31
N ASP A 327 23.71 6.78 5.97
CA ASP A 327 23.80 5.47 5.32
C ASP A 327 22.38 4.95 5.03
N VAL A 328 21.84 5.35 3.89
CA VAL A 328 20.49 4.94 3.44
C VAL A 328 20.40 3.42 3.31
N ASP A 329 21.47 2.76 2.89
CA ASP A 329 21.48 1.29 2.71
C ASP A 329 21.40 0.55 4.04
N ALA A 330 22.03 1.07 5.09
CA ALA A 330 21.89 0.52 6.44
C ALA A 330 20.44 0.64 6.95
N ASP A 331 19.79 1.79 6.75
CA ASP A 331 18.39 2.00 7.15
C ASP A 331 17.45 1.07 6.38
N VAL A 332 17.68 0.90 5.08
CA VAL A 332 16.93 -0.04 4.23
C VAL A 332 17.07 -1.48 4.71
N ASN A 333 18.30 -1.93 4.96
CA ASN A 333 18.56 -3.30 5.45
C ASN A 333 17.89 -3.55 6.81
N ASN A 334 17.95 -2.58 7.74
CA ASN A 334 17.28 -2.66 9.04
C ASN A 334 15.75 -2.80 8.87
N TRP A 335 15.15 -2.02 7.97
CA TRP A 335 13.73 -2.13 7.66
C TRP A 335 13.36 -3.52 7.10
N TYR A 336 14.12 -4.00 6.11
CA TYR A 336 13.86 -5.30 5.48
C TYR A 336 14.00 -6.46 6.44
N GLN A 337 15.04 -6.47 7.26
CA GLN A 337 15.21 -7.50 8.29
C GLN A 337 14.06 -7.51 9.28
N LYS A 338 13.59 -6.34 9.69
CA LYS A 338 12.54 -6.20 10.69
C LYS A 338 11.16 -6.58 10.15
N PHE A 339 10.77 -6.06 8.99
CA PHE A 339 9.39 -6.16 8.49
C PHE A 339 9.21 -7.18 7.36
N TYR A 340 10.26 -7.51 6.63
CA TYR A 340 10.23 -8.58 5.62
C TYR A 340 11.02 -9.82 6.03
N ARG A 341 11.73 -9.79 7.16
CA ARG A 341 12.52 -10.93 7.70
C ARG A 341 13.57 -11.45 6.72
N THR A 342 14.05 -10.58 5.86
CA THR A 342 15.08 -10.85 4.85
C THR A 342 16.01 -9.65 4.68
N GLN A 343 17.13 -9.83 4.02
CA GLN A 343 18.00 -8.72 3.62
C GLN A 343 17.49 -8.06 2.34
N TYR A 344 17.71 -6.75 2.21
CA TYR A 344 17.49 -6.07 0.94
C TYR A 344 18.48 -6.58 -0.11
N GLN A 345 17.99 -6.91 -1.29
CA GLN A 345 18.80 -7.41 -2.41
C GLN A 345 18.53 -6.65 -3.71
N GLY A 346 17.87 -5.49 -3.63
CA GLY A 346 17.63 -4.67 -4.79
C GLY A 346 18.91 -4.06 -5.35
N GLY A 347 19.00 -3.97 -6.67
CA GLY A 347 20.03 -3.18 -7.34
C GLY A 347 19.71 -1.68 -7.19
N HIS A 348 20.76 -0.87 -7.12
CA HIS A 348 20.71 0.60 -7.07
C HIS A 348 20.45 1.22 -8.43
#